data_ef47d10084d1445b79be45a04c09c4ad
#
_entry.id   ef47d10084d1445b79be45a04c09c4ad
#
_cell.length_a   1.000
_cell.length_b   1.000
_cell.length_c   1.000
_cell.angle_alpha   90.00
_cell.angle_beta   90.00
_cell.angle_gamma   90.00
#
_symmetry.space_group_name_H-M   'P 1'
#
loop_
_entity.id
_entity.type
_entity.pdbx_description
1 polymer ?
#
loop_
_entity_poly.entity_id
_entity_poly.type
_entity_poly.pdbx_seq_one_letter_code
_entity_poly.pdbx_strand_id
1 'polypeptide(L)'
;MQTKKELDFNQAKEKALRYLEFRSHSEKELSDKLKRAGAKEHDIESVLEFLKSYNFINDHSFAEKYAHDLIVLKKFGKNRVKLELSKKGIASDIICEVLENFDWETEDILTPLVSKKLAGDFQKKSIDRCIRYFLYKGYSYDEIKTSIDKIKTEEEYDI
;
A
#
# COMPACT_ATOMS: atom_id res chain seq x y z
N MET A 1 2.87 -36.92 -13.15
CA MET A 1 3.44 -35.74 -12.45
C MET A 1 4.31 -34.99 -13.45
N GLN A 2 3.87 -33.83 -13.87
CA GLN A 2 4.71 -32.96 -14.68
C GLN A 2 5.79 -32.40 -13.76
N THR A 3 7.03 -32.82 -13.95
CA THR A 3 8.20 -32.22 -13.32
C THR A 3 8.26 -30.76 -13.75
N LYS A 4 8.04 -29.85 -12.81
CA LYS A 4 8.17 -28.42 -13.03
C LYS A 4 9.60 -28.18 -13.55
N LYS A 5 9.72 -27.73 -14.80
CA LYS A 5 11.03 -27.49 -15.40
C LYS A 5 11.77 -26.43 -14.55
N GLU A 6 12.89 -26.81 -13.99
CA GLU A 6 13.74 -25.88 -13.26
C GLU A 6 14.24 -24.78 -14.21
N LEU A 7 14.20 -23.54 -13.75
CA LEU A 7 14.73 -22.41 -14.49
C LEU A 7 16.19 -22.17 -14.09
N ASP A 8 17.07 -22.03 -15.08
CA ASP A 8 18.44 -21.53 -14.84
C ASP A 8 18.46 -20.00 -14.65
N PHE A 9 19.64 -19.45 -14.37
CA PHE A 9 19.83 -18.02 -14.15
C PHE A 9 19.32 -17.18 -15.34
N ASN A 10 19.67 -17.54 -16.58
CA ASN A 10 19.28 -16.76 -17.76
C ASN A 10 17.78 -16.80 -18.01
N GLN A 11 17.15 -17.96 -17.83
CA GLN A 11 15.71 -18.12 -17.95
C GLN A 11 14.96 -17.36 -16.84
N ALA A 12 15.45 -17.40 -15.61
CA ALA A 12 14.91 -16.64 -14.50
C ALA A 12 15.03 -15.13 -14.71
N LYS A 13 16.18 -14.66 -15.19
CA LYS A 13 16.43 -13.26 -15.52
C LYS A 13 15.47 -12.77 -16.62
N GLU A 14 15.35 -13.50 -17.70
CA GLU A 14 14.44 -13.16 -18.80
C GLU A 14 12.98 -13.08 -18.31
N LYS A 15 12.58 -14.04 -17.48
CA LYS A 15 11.24 -14.06 -16.90
C LYS A 15 11.00 -12.87 -15.97
N ALA A 16 11.98 -12.51 -15.16
CA ALA A 16 11.90 -11.34 -14.29
C ALA A 16 11.76 -10.05 -15.10
N LEU A 17 12.54 -9.86 -16.15
CA LEU A 17 12.43 -8.71 -17.04
C LEU A 17 11.05 -8.61 -17.69
N ARG A 18 10.46 -9.72 -18.10
CA ARG A 18 9.08 -9.75 -18.63
C ARG A 18 8.05 -9.33 -17.58
N TYR A 19 8.20 -9.75 -16.32
CA TYR A 19 7.32 -9.28 -15.24
C TYR A 19 7.41 -7.76 -15.05
N LEU A 20 8.61 -7.20 -15.15
CA LEU A 20 8.85 -5.77 -14.98
C LEU A 20 8.34 -4.92 -16.16
N GLU A 21 8.22 -5.50 -17.37
CA GLU A 21 7.57 -4.85 -18.50
C GLU A 21 6.09 -4.54 -18.26
N PHE A 22 5.41 -5.38 -17.49
CA PHE A 22 3.99 -5.17 -17.17
C PHE A 22 3.76 -4.13 -16.08
N ARG A 23 4.55 -4.15 -15.02
CA ARG A 23 4.50 -3.19 -13.92
C ARG A 23 5.74 -3.27 -13.04
N SER A 24 5.93 -2.26 -12.21
CA SER A 24 6.94 -2.34 -11.15
C SER A 24 6.57 -3.43 -10.12
N HIS A 25 7.59 -4.04 -9.55
CA HIS A 25 7.49 -5.06 -8.51
C HIS A 25 8.44 -4.72 -7.37
N SER A 26 8.05 -5.08 -6.15
CA SER A 26 9.01 -5.13 -5.04
C SER A 26 9.96 -6.33 -5.22
N GLU A 27 11.10 -6.27 -4.57
CA GLU A 27 12.08 -7.36 -4.57
C GLU A 27 11.44 -8.68 -4.11
N LYS A 28 10.65 -8.63 -3.03
CA LYS A 28 9.93 -9.81 -2.51
C LYS A 28 8.89 -10.36 -3.49
N GLU A 29 8.09 -9.51 -4.11
CA GLU A 29 7.11 -9.95 -5.11
C GLU A 29 7.77 -10.69 -6.27
N LEU A 30 8.89 -10.16 -6.74
CA LEU A 30 9.62 -10.75 -7.86
C LEU A 30 10.27 -12.07 -7.46
N SER A 31 10.89 -12.12 -6.27
CA SER A 31 11.43 -13.35 -5.69
C SER A 31 10.37 -14.45 -5.59
N ASP A 32 9.21 -14.14 -5.03
CA ASP A 32 8.09 -15.09 -4.89
C ASP A 32 7.58 -15.59 -6.24
N LYS A 33 7.52 -14.73 -7.23
CA LYS A 33 7.12 -15.10 -8.61
C LYS A 33 8.13 -16.02 -9.27
N LEU A 34 9.42 -15.74 -9.15
CA LEU A 34 10.49 -16.57 -9.71
C LEU A 34 10.54 -17.94 -9.03
N LYS A 35 10.36 -17.99 -7.72
CA LYS A 35 10.28 -19.25 -6.96
C LYS A 35 9.10 -20.11 -7.42
N ARG A 36 7.93 -19.50 -7.59
CA ARG A 36 6.75 -20.20 -8.14
C ARG A 36 6.96 -20.66 -9.58
N ALA A 37 7.75 -19.95 -10.35
CA ALA A 37 8.09 -20.32 -11.72
C ALA A 37 9.12 -21.47 -11.83
N GLY A 38 9.76 -21.85 -10.71
CA GLY A 38 10.71 -22.97 -10.64
C GLY A 38 12.18 -22.55 -10.61
N ALA A 39 12.51 -21.28 -10.37
CA ALA A 39 13.88 -20.85 -10.15
C ALA A 39 14.39 -21.29 -8.76
N LYS A 40 15.66 -21.64 -8.69
CA LYS A 40 16.32 -21.99 -7.43
C LYS A 40 16.70 -20.73 -6.66
N GLU A 41 16.77 -20.83 -5.35
CA GLU A 41 17.12 -19.74 -4.43
C GLU A 41 18.38 -18.99 -4.86
N HIS A 42 19.46 -19.72 -5.15
CA HIS A 42 20.73 -19.14 -5.59
C HIS A 42 20.57 -18.31 -6.91
N ASP A 43 19.81 -18.82 -7.87
CA ASP A 43 19.57 -18.11 -9.13
C ASP A 43 18.69 -16.90 -8.92
N ILE A 44 17.68 -16.97 -8.02
CA ILE A 44 16.83 -15.84 -7.65
C ILE A 44 17.68 -14.72 -7.03
N GLU A 45 18.54 -15.03 -6.07
CA GLU A 45 19.44 -14.06 -5.43
C GLU A 45 20.33 -13.36 -6.47
N SER A 46 20.92 -14.12 -7.38
CA SER A 46 21.77 -13.59 -8.44
C SER A 46 20.99 -12.70 -9.44
N VAL A 47 19.78 -13.08 -9.78
CA VAL A 47 18.91 -12.27 -10.65
C VAL A 47 18.49 -10.97 -9.95
N LEU A 48 18.12 -11.03 -8.68
CA LEU A 48 17.74 -9.83 -7.93
C LEU A 48 18.91 -8.86 -7.77
N GLU A 49 20.11 -9.37 -7.50
CA GLU A 49 21.32 -8.55 -7.45
C GLU A 49 21.61 -7.85 -8.79
N PHE A 50 21.52 -8.59 -9.90
CA PHE A 50 21.64 -8.04 -11.23
C PHE A 50 20.62 -6.93 -11.48
N LEU A 51 19.35 -7.17 -11.20
CA LEU A 51 18.28 -6.19 -11.43
C LEU A 51 18.41 -4.94 -10.54
N LYS A 52 18.87 -5.10 -9.30
CA LYS A 52 19.19 -3.96 -8.42
C LYS A 52 20.36 -3.14 -8.93
N SER A 53 21.42 -3.78 -9.39
CA SER A 53 22.62 -3.09 -9.90
C SER A 53 22.34 -2.21 -11.13
N TYR A 54 21.39 -2.61 -11.96
CA TYR A 54 20.91 -1.83 -13.12
C TYR A 54 19.69 -0.96 -12.82
N ASN A 55 19.29 -0.87 -11.57
CA ASN A 55 18.12 -0.11 -11.11
C ASN A 55 16.78 -0.51 -11.79
N PHE A 56 16.65 -1.76 -12.22
CA PHE A 56 15.39 -2.32 -12.70
C PHE A 56 14.38 -2.58 -11.60
N ILE A 57 14.87 -2.82 -10.38
CA ILE A 57 14.08 -2.91 -9.16
C ILE A 57 14.66 -2.00 -8.08
N ASN A 58 13.78 -1.34 -7.35
CA ASN A 58 14.12 -0.43 -6.27
C ASN A 58 12.93 -0.36 -5.32
N ASP A 59 13.05 -0.95 -4.13
CA ASP A 59 11.97 -1.02 -3.17
C ASP A 59 11.54 0.35 -2.64
N HIS A 60 12.44 1.32 -2.53
CA HIS A 60 12.10 2.68 -2.13
C HIS A 60 11.19 3.34 -3.16
N SER A 61 11.57 3.34 -4.43
CA SER A 61 10.75 3.89 -5.52
C SER A 61 9.42 3.15 -5.68
N PHE A 62 9.43 1.83 -5.50
CA PHE A 62 8.20 1.03 -5.48
C PHE A 62 7.28 1.45 -4.36
N ALA A 63 7.82 1.60 -3.15
CA ALA A 63 7.06 1.98 -1.96
C ALA A 63 6.44 3.38 -2.10
N GLU A 64 7.16 4.36 -2.64
CA GLU A 64 6.64 5.71 -2.90
C GLU A 64 5.42 5.68 -3.85
N LYS A 65 5.55 5.02 -4.98
CA LYS A 65 4.46 4.92 -5.98
C LYS A 65 3.27 4.16 -5.43
N TYR A 66 3.53 3.04 -4.77
CA TYR A 66 2.47 2.20 -4.21
C TYR A 66 1.73 2.89 -3.07
N ALA A 67 2.46 3.57 -2.17
CA ALA A 67 1.85 4.40 -1.12
C ALA A 67 0.97 5.50 -1.72
N HIS A 68 1.47 6.22 -2.73
CA HIS A 68 0.70 7.24 -3.44
C HIS A 68 -0.63 6.68 -3.99
N ASP A 69 -0.60 5.54 -4.66
CA ASP A 69 -1.80 4.93 -5.21
C ASP A 69 -2.79 4.49 -4.12
N LEU A 70 -2.29 3.93 -3.02
CA LEU A 70 -3.12 3.53 -1.88
C LEU A 70 -3.80 4.73 -1.21
N ILE A 71 -3.10 5.85 -1.11
CA ILE A 71 -3.61 7.07 -0.48
C ILE A 71 -4.56 7.81 -1.41
N VAL A 72 -4.12 8.09 -2.63
CA VAL A 72 -4.83 8.96 -3.56
C VAL A 72 -6.00 8.24 -4.24
N LEU A 73 -5.79 7.01 -4.69
CA LEU A 73 -6.82 6.26 -5.42
C LEU A 73 -7.74 5.46 -4.50
N LYS A 74 -7.18 4.76 -3.52
CA LYS A 74 -7.95 3.91 -2.60
C LYS A 74 -8.40 4.62 -1.33
N LYS A 75 -7.89 5.82 -1.07
CA LYS A 75 -8.22 6.61 0.12
C LYS A 75 -7.94 5.86 1.43
N PHE A 76 -6.86 5.09 1.46
CA PHE A 76 -6.42 4.40 2.66
C PHE A 76 -5.73 5.36 3.63
N GLY A 77 -5.94 5.15 4.92
CA GLY A 77 -5.22 5.82 5.97
C GLY A 77 -3.83 5.22 6.20
N LYS A 78 -3.01 5.92 6.97
CA LYS A 78 -1.60 5.62 7.22
C LYS A 78 -1.36 4.18 7.69
N ASN A 79 -2.19 3.69 8.61
CA ASN A 79 -2.04 2.34 9.16
C ASN A 79 -2.27 1.25 8.11
N ARG A 80 -3.22 1.46 7.20
CA ARG A 80 -3.47 0.51 6.11
C ARG A 80 -2.36 0.55 5.07
N VAL A 81 -1.86 1.73 4.72
CA VAL A 81 -0.73 1.87 3.79
C VAL A 81 0.50 1.15 4.32
N LYS A 82 0.82 1.34 5.61
CA LYS A 82 1.91 0.63 6.29
C LYS A 82 1.76 -0.88 6.20
N LEU A 83 0.56 -1.40 6.45
CA LEU A 83 0.26 -2.83 6.35
C LEU A 83 0.43 -3.35 4.92
N GLU A 84 -0.07 -2.65 3.92
CA GLU A 84 0.02 -3.08 2.52
C GLU A 84 1.48 -3.06 2.02
N LEU A 85 2.27 -2.06 2.40
CA LEU A 85 3.71 -2.02 2.10
C LEU A 85 4.45 -3.18 2.76
N SER A 86 4.14 -3.49 4.02
CA SER A 86 4.71 -4.65 4.72
C SER A 86 4.39 -5.97 4.01
N LYS A 87 3.17 -6.14 3.52
CA LYS A 87 2.79 -7.32 2.72
C LYS A 87 3.57 -7.44 1.42
N LYS A 88 3.99 -6.32 0.84
CA LYS A 88 4.87 -6.28 -0.33
C LYS A 88 6.34 -6.58 0.00
N GLY A 89 6.66 -6.80 1.27
CA GLY A 89 8.00 -7.10 1.73
C GLY A 89 8.92 -5.89 1.82
N ILE A 90 8.36 -4.69 1.88
CA ILE A 90 9.13 -3.47 2.05
C ILE A 90 9.67 -3.40 3.47
N ALA A 91 10.95 -3.06 3.63
CA ALA A 91 11.60 -2.92 4.91
C ALA A 91 10.99 -1.78 5.74
N SER A 92 10.93 -1.94 7.05
CA SER A 92 10.26 -0.98 7.96
C SER A 92 10.86 0.41 7.95
N ASP A 93 12.17 0.55 7.76
CA ASP A 93 12.86 1.82 7.61
C ASP A 93 12.42 2.57 6.34
N ILE A 94 12.31 1.88 5.22
CA ILE A 94 11.78 2.44 3.96
C ILE A 94 10.32 2.86 4.14
N ILE A 95 9.51 2.05 4.79
CA ILE A 95 8.10 2.38 5.06
C ILE A 95 8.00 3.66 5.90
N CYS A 96 8.79 3.76 6.96
CA CYS A 96 8.81 4.96 7.81
C CYS A 96 9.21 6.20 7.00
N GLU A 97 10.29 6.13 6.24
CA GLU A 97 10.78 7.24 5.42
C GLU A 97 9.74 7.69 4.39
N VAL A 98 9.14 6.75 3.66
CA VAL A 98 8.13 7.06 2.64
C VAL A 98 6.89 7.71 3.27
N LEU A 99 6.43 7.21 4.43
CA LEU A 99 5.26 7.76 5.10
C LEU A 99 5.54 9.11 5.77
N GLU A 100 6.75 9.36 6.25
CA GLU A 100 7.15 10.65 6.82
C GLU A 100 7.28 11.74 5.75
N ASN A 101 7.77 11.38 4.57
CA ASN A 101 7.95 12.30 3.45
C ASN A 101 6.67 12.53 2.63
N PHE A 102 5.63 11.75 2.88
CA PHE A 102 4.35 11.95 2.21
C PHE A 102 3.61 13.13 2.85
N ASP A 103 3.16 14.06 2.02
CA ASP A 103 2.36 15.22 2.46
C ASP A 103 0.93 14.75 2.83
N TRP A 104 0.77 14.44 4.13
CA TRP A 104 -0.48 13.96 4.68
C TRP A 104 -1.33 15.12 5.21
N GLU A 105 -2.18 15.65 4.42
CA GLU A 105 -3.32 16.41 4.91
C GLU A 105 -4.52 15.45 5.11
N THR A 106 -4.42 14.63 6.15
CA THR A 106 -5.42 13.58 6.45
C THR A 106 -6.83 14.16 6.58
N GLU A 107 -6.96 15.33 7.18
CA GLU A 107 -8.27 15.98 7.34
C GLU A 107 -8.91 16.32 5.99
N ASP A 108 -8.13 16.79 5.02
CA ASP A 108 -8.63 17.16 3.69
C ASP A 108 -9.12 15.94 2.90
N ILE A 109 -8.54 14.78 3.18
CA ILE A 109 -8.96 13.52 2.55
C ILE A 109 -10.12 12.87 3.32
N LEU A 110 -9.99 12.78 4.64
CA LEU A 110 -10.90 12.00 5.50
C LEU A 110 -12.22 12.71 5.76
N THR A 111 -12.21 14.02 6.04
CA THR A 111 -13.42 14.75 6.42
C THR A 111 -14.52 14.67 5.36
N PRO A 112 -14.24 14.89 4.05
CA PRO A 112 -15.27 14.72 3.01
C PRO A 112 -15.81 13.29 2.91
N LEU A 113 -14.96 12.29 3.14
CA LEU A 113 -15.37 10.88 3.11
C LEU A 113 -16.27 10.53 4.31
N VAL A 114 -15.96 11.04 5.49
CA VAL A 114 -16.77 10.87 6.70
C VAL A 114 -18.12 11.57 6.53
N SER A 115 -18.13 12.81 6.04
CA SER A 115 -19.37 13.55 5.74
C SER A 115 -20.28 12.78 4.80
N LYS A 116 -19.74 12.28 3.70
CA LYS A 116 -20.48 11.45 2.73
C LYS A 116 -21.02 10.16 3.36
N LYS A 117 -20.23 9.53 4.23
CA LYS A 117 -20.61 8.27 4.88
C LYS A 117 -21.72 8.46 5.90
N LEU A 118 -21.69 9.54 6.66
CA LEU A 118 -22.71 9.87 7.66
C LEU A 118 -23.99 10.41 7.02
N ALA A 119 -23.86 11.18 5.94
CA ALA A 119 -24.98 11.81 5.22
C ALA A 119 -25.96 12.55 6.17
N GLY A 120 -25.42 13.25 7.17
CA GLY A 120 -26.22 14.00 8.16
C GLY A 120 -26.83 13.12 9.28
N ASP A 121 -26.56 11.81 9.31
CA ASP A 121 -27.05 10.92 10.36
C ASP A 121 -26.02 10.77 11.49
N PHE A 122 -26.19 11.53 12.56
CA PHE A 122 -25.34 11.50 13.75
C PHE A 122 -25.85 10.60 14.88
N GLN A 123 -26.77 9.70 14.60
CA GLN A 123 -27.18 8.71 15.59
C GLN A 123 -25.99 7.81 15.96
N LYS A 124 -25.95 7.39 17.21
CA LYS A 124 -24.86 6.55 17.75
C LYS A 124 -24.53 5.35 16.86
N LYS A 125 -25.54 4.64 16.37
CA LYS A 125 -25.36 3.46 15.50
C LYS A 125 -24.67 3.80 14.17
N SER A 126 -24.99 4.95 13.59
CA SER A 126 -24.39 5.43 12.34
C SER A 126 -22.95 5.91 12.54
N ILE A 127 -22.69 6.61 13.64
CA ILE A 127 -21.34 7.01 14.04
C ILE A 127 -20.46 5.76 14.29
N ASP A 128 -20.93 4.79 15.05
CA ASP A 128 -20.17 3.56 15.33
C ASP A 128 -19.86 2.77 14.06
N ARG A 129 -20.77 2.74 13.10
CA ARG A 129 -20.56 2.10 11.79
C ARG A 129 -19.53 2.86 10.96
N CYS A 130 -19.59 4.19 10.96
CA CYS A 130 -18.64 5.06 10.29
C CYS A 130 -17.22 4.88 10.84
N ILE A 131 -17.08 4.89 12.17
CA ILE A 131 -15.78 4.67 12.84
C ILE A 131 -15.19 3.32 12.45
N ARG A 132 -15.95 2.23 12.54
CA ARG A 132 -15.45 0.89 12.15
C ARG A 132 -15.01 0.84 10.69
N TYR A 133 -15.74 1.46 9.79
CA TYR A 133 -15.40 1.52 8.37
C TYR A 133 -14.06 2.20 8.14
N PHE A 134 -13.83 3.37 8.73
CA PHE A 134 -12.58 4.12 8.52
C PHE A 134 -11.40 3.56 9.31
N LEU A 135 -11.62 2.93 10.47
CA LEU A 135 -10.60 2.12 11.14
C LEU A 135 -10.10 0.99 10.21
N TYR A 136 -11.01 0.29 9.55
CA TYR A 136 -10.64 -0.73 8.56
C TYR A 136 -9.88 -0.15 7.37
N LYS A 137 -10.22 1.06 6.95
CA LYS A 137 -9.51 1.80 5.90
C LYS A 137 -8.11 2.29 6.33
N GLY A 138 -7.79 2.21 7.61
CA GLY A 138 -6.45 2.50 8.14
C GLY A 138 -6.28 3.85 8.81
N TYR A 139 -7.36 4.58 9.05
CA TYR A 139 -7.34 5.81 9.83
C TYR A 139 -7.36 5.49 11.33
N SER A 140 -6.78 6.36 12.14
CA SER A 140 -6.86 6.23 13.60
C SER A 140 -8.22 6.67 14.13
N TYR A 141 -8.56 6.21 15.32
CA TYR A 141 -9.79 6.65 16.01
C TYR A 141 -9.84 8.17 16.19
N ASP A 142 -8.70 8.78 16.58
CA ASP A 142 -8.61 10.22 16.80
C ASP A 142 -8.81 11.02 15.50
N GLU A 143 -8.22 10.59 14.38
CA GLU A 143 -8.45 11.22 13.08
C GLU A 143 -9.93 11.15 12.68
N ILE A 144 -10.56 10.01 12.84
CA ILE A 144 -11.97 9.82 12.51
C ILE A 144 -12.87 10.68 13.41
N LYS A 145 -12.61 10.68 14.71
CA LYS A 145 -13.36 11.47 15.67
C LYS A 145 -13.24 12.96 15.41
N THR A 146 -12.02 13.45 15.14
CA THR A 146 -11.78 14.85 14.78
C THR A 146 -12.61 15.26 13.56
N SER A 147 -12.65 14.42 12.53
CA SER A 147 -13.45 14.67 11.32
C SER A 147 -14.95 14.71 11.63
N ILE A 148 -15.46 13.80 12.47
CA ILE A 148 -16.86 13.78 12.88
C ILE A 148 -17.23 15.03 13.68
N ASP A 149 -16.41 15.43 14.63
CA ASP A 149 -16.63 16.60 15.48
C ASP A 149 -16.61 17.89 14.65
N LYS A 150 -15.71 17.99 13.67
CA LYS A 150 -15.65 19.12 12.72
C LYS A 150 -16.94 19.24 11.90
N ILE A 151 -17.43 18.16 11.33
CA ILE A 151 -18.67 18.14 10.54
C ILE A 151 -19.89 18.55 11.41
N LYS A 152 -19.99 18.04 12.64
CA LYS A 152 -21.06 18.41 13.57
C LYS A 152 -21.07 19.92 13.86
N THR A 153 -19.88 20.48 14.10
CA THR A 153 -19.72 21.90 14.38
C THR A 153 -20.13 22.76 13.19
N GLU A 154 -19.74 22.37 11.98
CA GLU A 154 -20.11 23.09 10.73
C GLU A 154 -21.62 23.07 10.52
N GLU A 155 -22.30 21.95 10.74
CA GLU A 155 -23.77 21.86 10.62
C GLU A 155 -24.52 22.69 11.67
N GLU A 156 -23.96 22.85 12.89
CA GLU A 156 -24.54 23.71 13.93
C GLU A 156 -24.46 25.21 13.60
N TYR A 157 -23.48 25.63 12.78
CA TYR A 157 -23.32 27.04 12.38
C TYR A 157 -24.07 27.40 11.10
N ASP A 158 -24.48 26.43 10.29
CA ASP A 158 -25.25 26.65 9.04
C ASP A 158 -26.78 26.79 9.29
N ILE A 159 -27.21 26.79 10.55
CA ILE A 159 -28.59 27.04 10.99
C ILE A 159 -28.70 28.51 11.44
#